data_3ee1e68d003900e2502efd006937f51d
#
_entry.id   3ee1e68d003900e2502efd006937f51d
#
_cell.length_a   1.000
_cell.length_b   1.000
_cell.length_c   1.000
_cell.angle_alpha   90.00
_cell.angle_beta   90.00
_cell.angle_gamma   90.00
#
_symmetry.space_group_name_H-M   'P 1'
#
loop_
_entity.id
_entity.type
_entity.pdbx_description
1 polymer ?
#
loop_
_entity_poly.entity_id
_entity_poly.type
_entity_poly.pdbx_seq_one_letter_code
_entity_poly.pdbx_strand_id
1 'polypeptide(L)'
;DAGEGVQLSLRKQRIPFQKIDRIFISHMHGDHVLGLPGLIGSMNLLGRQRPLILHGPASLESFVRTTLHLTETHLKFPLHFKLNDAEKMTAIFNEKGATISSFPVKHRIEAYGYLFNYEAIHLNIRKDQIQSLGLQRSEIIQLKKGNDVNRTDGTVLRTVDACHRKEKPIRYVYSGDTRPCD
;
A
#
# COMPACT_ATOMS: atom_id res chain seq x y z
N ASP A 1 2.30 11.48 -0.90
CA ASP A 1 3.14 12.66 -0.99
C ASP A 1 3.96 12.87 0.27
N ALA A 2 5.02 13.68 0.15
CA ALA A 2 5.95 13.96 1.24
C ALA A 2 6.41 15.44 1.15
N GLY A 3 5.46 16.33 1.35
CA GLY A 3 5.71 17.77 1.36
C GLY A 3 6.48 18.24 2.60
N GLU A 4 6.68 19.54 2.70
CA GLU A 4 7.38 20.17 3.82
C GLU A 4 6.76 19.81 5.17
N GLY A 5 7.60 19.59 6.16
CA GLY A 5 7.15 19.23 7.50
C GLY A 5 6.59 17.82 7.67
N VAL A 6 6.65 16.95 6.65
CA VAL A 6 6.14 15.56 6.72
C VAL A 6 6.73 14.79 7.91
N GLN A 7 8.02 14.96 8.22
CA GLN A 7 8.67 14.32 9.37
C GLN A 7 8.05 14.74 10.70
N LEU A 8 7.78 16.04 10.85
CA LEU A 8 7.16 16.59 12.06
C LEU A 8 5.73 16.07 12.21
N SER A 9 4.97 16.03 11.11
CA SER A 9 3.61 15.51 11.07
C SER A 9 3.56 14.04 11.46
N LEU A 10 4.43 13.20 10.92
CA LEU A 10 4.54 11.79 11.26
C LEU A 10 4.87 11.58 12.73
N ARG A 11 5.83 12.35 13.26
CA ARG A 11 6.22 12.27 14.68
C ARG A 11 5.11 12.76 15.61
N LYS A 12 4.46 13.87 15.30
CA LYS A 12 3.34 14.42 16.07
C LYS A 12 2.19 13.43 16.17
N GLN A 13 1.90 12.72 15.08
CA GLN A 13 0.87 11.70 15.02
C GLN A 13 1.35 10.30 15.48
N ARG A 14 2.58 10.19 15.97
CA ARG A 14 3.18 8.94 16.44
C ARG A 14 3.20 7.83 15.38
N ILE A 15 3.29 8.20 14.11
CA ILE A 15 3.40 7.25 13.02
C ILE A 15 4.85 6.76 12.93
N PRO A 16 5.10 5.45 13.04
CA PRO A 16 6.45 4.89 13.02
C PRO A 16 6.99 4.88 11.59
N PHE A 17 7.53 6.00 11.11
CA PHE A 17 7.97 6.15 9.72
C PHE A 17 9.07 5.15 9.31
N GLN A 18 9.81 4.56 10.25
CA GLN A 18 10.72 3.44 9.97
C GLN A 18 9.99 2.18 9.46
N LYS A 19 8.67 2.05 9.70
CA LYS A 19 7.85 0.95 9.17
C LYS A 19 7.25 1.23 7.79
N ILE A 20 7.41 2.42 7.26
CA ILE A 20 6.95 2.79 5.91
C ILE A 20 7.89 2.11 4.90
N ASP A 21 7.35 1.25 4.05
CA ASP A 21 8.12 0.55 3.02
C ASP A 21 7.91 1.13 1.62
N ARG A 22 6.84 1.93 1.43
CA ARG A 22 6.50 2.56 0.15
C ARG A 22 6.02 3.98 0.37
N ILE A 23 6.44 4.88 -0.53
CA ILE A 23 5.97 6.26 -0.59
C ILE A 23 5.49 6.51 -2.01
N PHE A 24 4.35 7.16 -2.13
CA PHE A 24 3.69 7.46 -3.40
C PHE A 24 3.67 8.98 -3.56
N ILE A 25 4.30 9.47 -4.62
CA ILE A 25 4.36 10.90 -4.95
C ILE A 25 3.45 11.16 -6.14
N SER A 26 2.46 12.01 -5.94
CA SER A 26 1.49 12.33 -6.99
C SER A 26 2.14 13.13 -8.12
N HIS A 27 2.90 14.16 -7.80
CA HIS A 27 3.59 15.03 -8.76
C HIS A 27 4.74 15.79 -8.11
N MET A 28 5.50 16.56 -8.90
CA MET A 28 6.77 17.16 -8.47
C MET A 28 6.65 18.63 -8.02
N HIS A 29 5.47 19.16 -7.68
CA HIS A 29 5.40 20.44 -7.01
C HIS A 29 6.01 20.37 -5.60
N GLY A 30 6.59 21.48 -5.16
CA GLY A 30 7.40 21.53 -3.93
C GLY A 30 6.64 21.08 -2.68
N ASP A 31 5.42 21.55 -2.51
CA ASP A 31 4.52 21.20 -1.40
C ASP A 31 4.14 19.71 -1.35
N HIS A 32 4.43 18.94 -2.40
CA HIS A 32 4.21 17.49 -2.47
C HIS A 32 5.49 16.66 -2.31
N VAL A 33 6.69 17.24 -2.51
CA VAL A 33 7.92 16.44 -2.61
C VAL A 33 9.09 16.97 -1.78
N LEU A 34 9.14 18.26 -1.38
CA LEU A 34 10.32 18.84 -0.74
C LEU A 34 10.66 18.24 0.64
N GLY A 35 9.71 17.64 1.33
CA GLY A 35 9.97 16.92 2.59
C GLY A 35 10.59 15.53 2.41
N LEU A 36 10.54 14.97 1.19
CA LEU A 36 10.95 13.58 0.93
C LEU A 36 12.45 13.34 1.19
N PRO A 37 13.40 14.15 0.68
CA PRO A 37 14.81 13.94 0.94
C PRO A 37 15.15 13.98 2.44
N GLY A 38 14.57 14.92 3.17
CA GLY A 38 14.74 15.02 4.61
C GLY A 38 14.18 13.80 5.38
N LEU A 39 13.03 13.28 4.95
CA LEU A 39 12.46 12.05 5.51
C LEU A 39 13.38 10.85 5.28
N ILE A 40 13.91 10.68 4.06
CA ILE A 40 14.87 9.63 3.70
C ILE A 40 16.15 9.77 4.54
N GLY A 41 16.70 10.98 4.66
CA GLY A 41 17.86 11.25 5.51
C GLY A 41 17.63 10.88 6.98
N SER A 42 16.46 11.20 7.52
CA SER A 42 16.09 10.81 8.89
C SER A 42 15.93 9.31 9.06
N MET A 43 15.35 8.60 8.08
CA MET A 43 15.30 7.14 8.09
C MET A 43 16.70 6.53 8.13
N ASN A 44 17.64 7.11 7.36
CA ASN A 44 19.03 6.68 7.30
C ASN A 44 19.78 6.90 8.63
N LEU A 45 19.66 8.09 9.21
CA LEU A 45 20.27 8.45 10.49
C LEU A 45 19.78 7.56 11.64
N LEU A 46 18.51 7.19 11.61
CA LEU A 46 17.88 6.30 12.60
C LEU A 46 18.09 4.83 12.33
N GLY A 47 19.02 4.46 11.44
CA GLY A 47 19.50 3.09 11.26
C GLY A 47 18.61 2.20 10.42
N ARG A 48 17.83 2.75 9.48
CA ARG A 48 17.06 1.92 8.54
C ARG A 48 17.96 0.97 7.78
N GLN A 49 17.53 -0.29 7.65
CA GLN A 49 18.16 -1.32 6.81
C GLN A 49 17.18 -1.87 5.75
N ARG A 50 15.89 -1.71 5.98
CA ARG A 50 14.85 -2.24 5.08
C ARG A 50 14.78 -1.41 3.81
N PRO A 51 14.54 -2.02 2.65
CA PRO A 51 14.32 -1.29 1.41
C PRO A 51 13.21 -0.26 1.52
N LEU A 52 13.33 0.86 0.81
CA LEU A 52 12.29 1.85 0.62
C LEU A 52 12.00 1.94 -0.87
N ILE A 53 10.73 1.90 -1.23
CA ILE A 53 10.27 1.98 -2.62
C ILE A 53 9.51 3.28 -2.81
N LEU A 54 9.93 4.07 -3.78
CA LEU A 54 9.27 5.32 -4.16
C LEU A 54 8.53 5.09 -5.49
N HIS A 55 7.25 5.43 -5.50
CA HIS A 55 6.43 5.45 -6.70
C HIS A 55 6.12 6.89 -7.07
N GLY A 56 6.19 7.24 -8.36
CA GLY A 56 5.88 8.60 -8.79
C GLY A 56 6.27 8.92 -10.22
N PRO A 57 6.32 10.22 -10.56
CA PRO A 57 6.72 10.72 -11.87
C PRO A 57 8.16 10.38 -12.25
N ALA A 58 8.45 10.48 -13.55
CA ALA A 58 9.78 10.16 -14.10
C ALA A 58 10.92 10.97 -13.48
N SER A 59 10.67 12.23 -13.12
CA SER A 59 11.69 13.11 -12.53
C SER A 59 11.96 12.88 -11.03
N LEU A 60 11.18 12.04 -10.35
CA LEU A 60 11.33 11.78 -8.92
C LEU A 60 12.71 11.19 -8.56
N GLU A 61 13.19 10.24 -9.36
CA GLU A 61 14.49 9.60 -9.12
C GLU A 61 15.65 10.60 -9.21
N SER A 62 15.68 11.40 -10.27
CA SER A 62 16.74 12.39 -10.46
C SER A 62 16.73 13.43 -9.36
N PHE A 63 15.55 13.92 -8.93
CA PHE A 63 15.41 14.86 -7.83
C PHE A 63 15.98 14.30 -6.52
N VAL A 64 15.56 13.10 -6.13
CA VAL A 64 16.01 12.50 -4.87
C VAL A 64 17.50 12.17 -4.91
N ARG A 65 18.00 11.54 -5.98
CA ARG A 65 19.42 11.18 -6.09
C ARG A 65 20.33 12.41 -6.12
N THR A 66 19.96 13.45 -6.86
CA THR A 66 20.73 14.71 -6.88
C THR A 66 20.76 15.35 -5.51
N THR A 67 19.64 15.42 -4.80
CA THR A 67 19.59 16.00 -3.47
C THR A 67 20.45 15.22 -2.49
N LEU A 68 20.35 13.87 -2.48
CA LEU A 68 21.17 13.03 -1.61
C LEU A 68 22.67 13.17 -1.93
N HIS A 69 23.04 13.28 -3.20
CA HIS A 69 24.43 13.48 -3.64
C HIS A 69 24.96 14.83 -3.17
N LEU A 70 24.23 15.92 -3.43
CA LEU A 70 24.67 17.27 -3.04
C LEU A 70 24.72 17.48 -1.52
N THR A 71 23.96 16.71 -0.76
CA THR A 71 23.98 16.72 0.73
C THR A 71 24.90 15.65 1.32
N GLU A 72 25.71 14.99 0.50
CA GLU A 72 26.64 13.92 0.91
C GLU A 72 25.98 12.83 1.77
N THR A 73 24.68 12.55 1.49
CA THR A 73 23.91 11.57 2.24
C THR A 73 24.09 10.17 1.66
N HIS A 74 24.91 9.35 2.32
CA HIS A 74 25.13 7.96 1.95
C HIS A 74 24.14 7.04 2.64
N LEU A 75 23.22 6.45 1.85
CA LEU A 75 22.18 5.57 2.38
C LEU A 75 22.73 4.20 2.80
N LYS A 76 22.31 3.72 3.96
CA LYS A 76 22.62 2.39 4.50
C LYS A 76 21.55 1.35 4.17
N PHE A 77 20.59 1.70 3.32
CA PHE A 77 19.49 0.82 2.90
C PHE A 77 19.21 0.98 1.40
N PRO A 78 18.64 -0.05 0.76
CA PRO A 78 18.27 0.02 -0.65
C PRO A 78 17.12 1.02 -0.89
N LEU A 79 17.28 1.89 -1.88
CA LEU A 79 16.27 2.83 -2.34
C LEU A 79 15.91 2.48 -3.79
N HIS A 80 14.65 2.13 -4.01
CA HIS A 80 14.13 1.73 -5.32
C HIS A 80 13.12 2.75 -5.83
N PHE A 81 13.16 3.00 -7.13
CA PHE A 81 12.22 3.87 -7.83
C PHE A 81 11.35 3.05 -8.76
N LYS A 82 10.07 3.35 -8.81
CA LYS A 82 9.07 2.73 -9.68
C LYS A 82 8.29 3.83 -10.37
N LEU A 83 8.41 3.90 -11.68
CA LEU A 83 7.66 4.85 -12.49
C LEU A 83 6.19 4.43 -12.58
N ASN A 84 5.29 5.40 -12.57
CA ASN A 84 3.88 5.18 -12.84
C ASN A 84 3.63 5.20 -14.35
N ASP A 85 2.56 4.54 -14.78
CA ASP A 85 2.12 4.58 -16.18
C ASP A 85 1.38 5.90 -16.43
N ALA A 86 1.83 6.68 -17.40
CA ALA A 86 1.27 7.99 -17.71
C ALA A 86 -0.02 7.93 -18.54
N GLU A 87 -0.38 6.77 -19.08
CA GLU A 87 -1.50 6.63 -20.00
C GLU A 87 -2.72 5.96 -19.40
N LYS A 88 -2.51 5.06 -18.44
CA LYS A 88 -3.59 4.23 -17.91
C LYS A 88 -3.44 3.92 -16.42
N MET A 89 -4.56 3.53 -15.83
CA MET A 89 -4.58 2.97 -14.48
C MET A 89 -3.85 1.62 -14.45
N THR A 90 -2.85 1.50 -13.57
CA THR A 90 -2.02 0.31 -13.45
C THR A 90 -1.89 -0.12 -11.98
N ALA A 91 -2.06 -1.41 -11.72
CA ALA A 91 -1.78 -1.98 -10.40
C ALA A 91 -0.27 -1.98 -10.15
N ILE A 92 0.16 -1.28 -9.11
CA ILE A 92 1.58 -1.09 -8.75
C ILE A 92 1.98 -1.86 -7.48
N PHE A 93 1.01 -2.41 -6.77
CA PHE A 93 1.20 -3.26 -5.61
C PHE A 93 0.01 -4.19 -5.41
N ASN A 94 0.29 -5.46 -5.09
CA ASN A 94 -0.74 -6.45 -4.77
C ASN A 94 -0.18 -7.50 -3.81
N GLU A 95 -0.37 -7.32 -2.52
CA GLU A 95 0.05 -8.28 -1.49
C GLU A 95 -0.88 -8.23 -0.28
N LYS A 96 -1.08 -9.39 0.35
CA LYS A 96 -1.79 -9.54 1.64
C LYS A 96 -3.16 -8.86 1.70
N GLY A 97 -3.90 -8.91 0.57
CA GLY A 97 -5.22 -8.30 0.46
C GLY A 97 -5.23 -6.80 0.19
N ALA A 98 -4.05 -6.17 0.12
CA ALA A 98 -3.91 -4.78 -0.29
C ALA A 98 -3.52 -4.70 -1.76
N THR A 99 -4.29 -3.96 -2.54
CA THR A 99 -3.96 -3.60 -3.92
C THR A 99 -3.85 -2.09 -4.00
N ILE A 100 -2.80 -1.60 -4.64
CA ILE A 100 -2.63 -0.18 -4.90
C ILE A 100 -2.49 0.00 -6.40
N SER A 101 -3.28 0.91 -6.96
CA SER A 101 -3.20 1.28 -8.37
C SER A 101 -2.87 2.76 -8.49
N SER A 102 -2.03 3.11 -9.45
CA SER A 102 -1.83 4.49 -9.90
C SER A 102 -2.70 4.77 -11.11
N PHE A 103 -3.12 6.00 -11.29
CA PHE A 103 -3.83 6.46 -12.47
C PHE A 103 -3.44 7.90 -12.80
N PRO A 104 -3.32 8.27 -14.09
CA PRO A 104 -3.01 9.64 -14.46
C PRO A 104 -4.15 10.58 -14.09
N VAL A 105 -3.81 11.81 -13.70
CA VAL A 105 -4.78 12.87 -13.41
C VAL A 105 -4.46 14.11 -14.23
N LYS A 106 -5.46 14.96 -14.45
CA LYS A 106 -5.33 16.15 -15.28
C LYS A 106 -4.72 17.30 -14.47
N HIS A 107 -3.45 17.53 -14.66
CA HIS A 107 -2.71 18.62 -14.01
C HIS A 107 -1.79 19.32 -15.01
N ARG A 108 -1.14 20.42 -14.59
CA ARG A 108 -0.23 21.23 -15.42
C ARG A 108 1.10 20.52 -15.72
N ILE A 109 1.52 19.61 -14.84
CA ILE A 109 2.69 18.74 -14.98
C ILE A 109 2.25 17.29 -14.86
N GLU A 110 3.14 16.34 -15.15
CA GLU A 110 2.93 14.91 -14.94
C GLU A 110 2.44 14.63 -13.51
N ALA A 111 1.23 14.07 -13.38
CA ALA A 111 0.59 13.85 -12.08
C ALA A 111 -0.24 12.59 -12.04
N TYR A 112 -0.34 12.00 -10.86
CA TYR A 112 -0.99 10.72 -10.59
C TYR A 112 -1.88 10.78 -9.36
N GLY A 113 -3.00 10.08 -9.44
CA GLY A 113 -3.77 9.67 -8.28
C GLY A 113 -3.44 8.21 -7.90
N TYR A 114 -3.84 7.82 -6.69
CA TYR A 114 -3.64 6.47 -6.16
C TYR A 114 -4.92 5.93 -5.55
N LEU A 115 -5.28 4.73 -5.97
CA LEU A 115 -6.39 3.95 -5.39
C LEU A 115 -5.81 2.87 -4.47
N PHE A 116 -6.11 2.96 -3.19
CA PHE A 116 -5.81 1.96 -2.19
C PHE A 116 -7.05 1.11 -1.97
N ASN A 117 -6.96 -0.17 -2.22
CA ASN A 117 -8.01 -1.13 -1.98
C ASN A 117 -7.48 -2.19 -1.02
N TYR A 118 -8.18 -2.37 0.11
CA TYR A 118 -7.86 -3.41 1.07
C TYR A 118 -9.05 -4.32 1.25
N GLU A 119 -8.85 -5.58 0.96
CA GLU A 119 -9.81 -6.64 1.24
C GLU A 119 -9.21 -7.59 2.27
N ALA A 120 -9.84 -7.64 3.45
CA ALA A 120 -9.39 -8.56 4.49
C ALA A 120 -9.39 -10.00 3.96
N ILE A 121 -8.23 -10.64 3.98
CA ILE A 121 -8.06 -12.03 3.56
C ILE A 121 -8.64 -12.99 4.61
N HIS A 122 -8.82 -12.49 5.84
CA HIS A 122 -9.22 -13.33 6.94
C HIS A 122 -10.74 -13.56 6.95
N LEU A 123 -11.11 -14.82 6.75
CA LEU A 123 -12.46 -15.28 6.92
C LEU A 123 -12.65 -15.76 8.36
N ASN A 124 -13.81 -15.44 8.95
CA ASN A 124 -14.24 -16.02 10.20
C ASN A 124 -15.35 -17.05 9.93
N ILE A 125 -15.30 -18.16 10.62
CA ILE A 125 -16.42 -19.11 10.62
C ILE A 125 -17.63 -18.48 11.32
N ARG A 126 -18.79 -18.65 10.75
CA ARG A 126 -20.07 -18.33 11.39
C ARG A 126 -20.27 -19.28 12.56
N LYS A 127 -20.51 -18.75 13.77
CA LYS A 127 -20.59 -19.57 14.97
C LYS A 127 -21.67 -20.64 14.92
N ASP A 128 -22.81 -20.30 14.32
CA ASP A 128 -23.93 -21.22 14.07
C ASP A 128 -23.54 -22.41 13.17
N GLN A 129 -22.63 -22.17 12.21
CA GLN A 129 -22.19 -23.21 11.28
C GLN A 129 -21.19 -24.20 11.90
N ILE A 130 -20.52 -23.86 12.98
CA ILE A 130 -19.59 -24.78 13.64
C ILE A 130 -20.33 -26.03 14.15
N GLN A 131 -21.47 -25.83 14.80
CA GLN A 131 -22.29 -26.93 15.34
C GLN A 131 -23.15 -27.58 14.27
N SER A 132 -23.83 -26.79 13.43
CA SER A 132 -24.77 -27.31 12.44
C SER A 132 -24.11 -28.17 11.37
N LEU A 133 -22.87 -27.83 10.97
CA LEU A 133 -22.08 -28.60 9.99
C LEU A 133 -21.09 -29.57 10.66
N GLY A 134 -21.02 -29.62 11.99
CA GLY A 134 -20.11 -30.49 12.72
C GLY A 134 -18.64 -30.27 12.29
N LEU A 135 -18.22 -29.00 12.16
CA LEU A 135 -16.92 -28.66 11.61
C LEU A 135 -15.76 -29.12 12.50
N GLN A 136 -14.84 -29.87 11.91
CA GLN A 136 -13.59 -30.24 12.54
C GLN A 136 -12.55 -29.11 12.47
N ARG A 137 -11.56 -29.16 13.36
CA ARG A 137 -10.50 -28.12 13.43
C ARG A 137 -9.73 -27.97 12.12
N SER A 138 -9.43 -29.06 11.44
CA SER A 138 -8.76 -29.06 10.13
C SER A 138 -9.58 -28.38 9.05
N GLU A 139 -10.89 -28.65 9.02
CA GLU A 139 -11.84 -28.06 8.08
C GLU A 139 -11.97 -26.52 8.32
N ILE A 140 -12.07 -26.11 9.57
CA ILE A 140 -12.10 -24.71 9.98
C ILE A 140 -10.86 -23.96 9.46
N ILE A 141 -9.67 -24.58 9.55
CA ILE A 141 -8.42 -23.98 9.07
C ILE A 141 -8.46 -23.80 7.55
N GLN A 142 -8.97 -24.77 6.79
CA GLN A 142 -9.06 -24.68 5.33
C GLN A 142 -10.09 -23.63 4.90
N LEU A 143 -11.30 -23.68 5.47
CA LEU A 143 -12.35 -22.71 5.20
C LEU A 143 -11.93 -21.27 5.50
N LYS A 144 -11.19 -21.04 6.61
CA LYS A 144 -10.63 -19.70 6.93
C LYS A 144 -9.58 -19.21 5.93
N LYS A 145 -8.92 -20.11 5.20
CA LYS A 145 -8.01 -19.79 4.11
C LYS A 145 -8.73 -19.53 2.77
N GLY A 146 -10.04 -19.71 2.73
CA GLY A 146 -10.84 -19.56 1.51
C GLY A 146 -10.94 -20.83 0.67
N ASN A 147 -10.51 -21.98 1.19
CA ASN A 147 -10.58 -23.25 0.50
C ASN A 147 -11.85 -24.00 0.89
N ASP A 148 -12.61 -24.44 -0.12
CA ASP A 148 -13.70 -25.39 0.09
C ASP A 148 -13.14 -26.75 0.52
N VAL A 149 -13.91 -27.49 1.33
CA VAL A 149 -13.47 -28.78 1.88
C VAL A 149 -14.41 -29.89 1.38
N ASN A 150 -13.82 -30.90 0.72
CA ASN A 150 -14.53 -32.11 0.31
C ASN A 150 -14.36 -33.17 1.40
N ARG A 151 -15.48 -33.66 1.96
CA ARG A 151 -15.50 -34.76 2.92
C ARG A 151 -15.55 -36.12 2.22
N THR A 152 -15.14 -37.14 2.91
CA THR A 152 -15.13 -38.53 2.41
C THR A 152 -16.54 -39.08 2.12
N ASP A 153 -17.56 -38.49 2.75
CA ASP A 153 -18.98 -38.85 2.53
C ASP A 153 -19.59 -38.16 1.29
N GLY A 154 -18.78 -37.40 0.54
CA GLY A 154 -19.22 -36.64 -0.63
C GLY A 154 -19.76 -35.25 -0.32
N THR A 155 -19.84 -34.85 0.96
CA THR A 155 -20.30 -33.51 1.34
C THR A 155 -19.24 -32.48 1.00
N VAL A 156 -19.66 -31.39 0.36
CA VAL A 156 -18.79 -30.23 0.06
C VAL A 156 -19.13 -29.07 1.00
N LEU A 157 -18.18 -28.70 1.85
CA LEU A 157 -18.28 -27.54 2.72
C LEU A 157 -17.78 -26.33 1.95
N ARG A 158 -18.68 -25.44 1.56
CA ARG A 158 -18.32 -24.23 0.82
C ARG A 158 -17.95 -23.09 1.77
N THR A 159 -16.86 -22.42 1.48
CA THR A 159 -16.38 -21.26 2.24
C THR A 159 -17.44 -20.16 2.32
N VAL A 160 -18.20 -19.92 1.24
CA VAL A 160 -19.24 -18.89 1.21
C VAL A 160 -20.38 -19.15 2.18
N ASP A 161 -20.68 -20.42 2.48
CA ASP A 161 -21.75 -20.83 3.38
C ASP A 161 -21.30 -20.84 4.84
N ALA A 162 -20.08 -21.31 5.08
CA ALA A 162 -19.51 -21.49 6.42
C ALA A 162 -18.82 -20.26 7.00
N CYS A 163 -18.39 -19.32 6.16
CA CYS A 163 -17.59 -18.18 6.55
C CYS A 163 -18.24 -16.83 6.27
N HIS A 164 -17.75 -15.81 6.96
CA HIS A 164 -18.00 -14.41 6.63
C HIS A 164 -16.67 -13.63 6.70
N ARG A 165 -16.56 -12.54 5.95
CA ARG A 165 -15.41 -11.62 6.06
C ARG A 165 -15.46 -10.92 7.42
N LYS A 166 -14.32 -10.89 8.11
CA LYS A 166 -14.19 -10.21 9.40
C LYS A 166 -14.35 -8.70 9.27
N GLU A 167 -13.88 -8.16 8.18
CA GLU A 167 -13.82 -6.72 7.94
C GLU A 167 -14.43 -6.38 6.58
N LYS A 168 -15.06 -5.21 6.49
CA LYS A 168 -15.54 -4.70 5.20
C LYS A 168 -14.33 -4.27 4.34
N PRO A 169 -14.42 -4.40 3.02
CA PRO A 169 -13.41 -3.84 2.13
C PRO A 169 -13.27 -2.33 2.38
N ILE A 170 -12.04 -1.86 2.45
CA ILE A 170 -11.72 -0.43 2.58
C ILE A 170 -11.18 0.04 1.25
N ARG A 171 -11.73 1.13 0.73
CA ARG A 171 -11.23 1.81 -0.45
C ARG A 171 -10.93 3.26 -0.11
N TYR A 172 -9.75 3.70 -0.47
CA TYR A 172 -9.31 5.07 -0.31
C TYR A 172 -8.70 5.56 -1.61
N VAL A 173 -9.13 6.72 -2.07
CA VAL A 173 -8.59 7.38 -3.27
C VAL A 173 -7.89 8.65 -2.84
N TYR A 174 -6.66 8.79 -3.28
CA TYR A 174 -5.90 10.02 -3.20
C TYR A 174 -5.72 10.57 -4.62
N SER A 175 -6.36 11.69 -4.94
CA SER A 175 -6.28 12.26 -6.29
C SER A 175 -5.06 13.15 -6.51
N GLY A 176 -4.43 13.62 -5.44
CA GLY A 176 -3.49 14.73 -5.56
C GLY A 176 -4.17 15.98 -6.12
N ASP A 177 -3.39 16.85 -6.75
CA ASP A 177 -3.89 18.01 -7.47
C ASP A 177 -4.42 17.58 -8.83
N THR A 178 -5.68 17.85 -9.09
CA THR A 178 -6.31 17.54 -10.38
C THR A 178 -7.33 18.64 -10.76
N ARG A 179 -7.52 18.82 -12.05
CA ARG A 179 -8.63 19.62 -12.58
C ARG A 179 -9.86 18.72 -12.76
N PRO A 180 -11.08 19.29 -12.73
CA PRO A 180 -12.26 18.55 -13.14
C PRO A 180 -12.06 17.94 -14.53
N CYS A 181 -12.53 16.72 -14.70
CA CYS A 181 -12.58 16.00 -15.98
C CYS A 181 -14.06 15.81 -16.31
N ASP A 182 -14.40 16.07 -17.59
CA ASP A 182 -15.70 15.75 -18.13
C ASP A 182 -15.85 14.24 -18.31
#